data_fb543c74345fb117facdbd2b7e604943
#
_entry.id   fb543c74345fb117facdbd2b7e604943
#
_cell.length_a   1.000
_cell.length_b   1.000
_cell.length_c   1.000
_cell.angle_alpha   90.00
_cell.angle_beta   90.00
_cell.angle_gamma   90.00
#
_symmetry.space_group_name_H-M   'P 1'
#
loop_
_entity.id
_entity.type
_entity.pdbx_description
1 polymer ?
#
loop_
_entity_poly.entity_id
_entity_poly.type
_entity_poly.pdbx_seq_one_letter_code
_entity_poly.pdbx_strand_id
1 'polypeptide(L)'
;MQEILYYCKKRQNKTCILIAGEQSSDNHGAALIKALKELDPDFIFAGVGGPQMRPHLNHSFAKAEELHIMGFSKVIKELPRLIRLMNNLCKEILEKDPAVIITIDLPDFNIFLAKKLRRKKFKGLLVHYISPSVWAWRSGRIKTMAKTFDLLLTIFPFEPPFFAGSGLKTIYVGNPSLESCQELCAKKEPLIAIFPGSRPSVIMDNLPLQLEAARQTGLKIAISAASPDIIPYLPKDIEIVLDNKELMQRASVAIATSGTITLELALAGIPTVATYKIGYLNYFIAYHLFRIRHNFYVMPNILLKRMLIPEIIGCHLESSKITAALQNVSSQKALVGAKEIKKILATHGRKPSLNAAKEILDALSLTH
;
A
#
# COMPACT_ATOMS: atom_id res chain seq x y z
N MET A 1 25.61 -16.73 26.51
CA MET A 1 24.56 -16.19 27.38
C MET A 1 24.97 -14.87 28.05
N GLN A 2 26.20 -14.71 28.56
CA GLN A 2 26.67 -13.42 29.11
C GLN A 2 26.91 -12.35 28.05
N GLU A 3 27.33 -12.66 26.83
CA GLU A 3 27.48 -11.71 25.74
C GLU A 3 26.10 -11.21 25.23
N ILE A 4 25.10 -12.08 25.15
CA ILE A 4 23.72 -11.70 24.80
C ILE A 4 23.15 -10.75 25.85
N LEU A 5 23.41 -10.98 27.13
CA LEU A 5 23.00 -10.08 28.23
C LEU A 5 23.78 -8.74 28.24
N TYR A 6 25.03 -8.73 27.77
CA TYR A 6 25.84 -7.52 27.63
C TYR A 6 25.30 -6.64 26.47
N TYR A 7 24.91 -7.27 25.35
CA TYR A 7 24.26 -6.57 24.23
C TYR A 7 22.88 -6.02 24.58
N CYS A 8 22.08 -6.73 25.37
CA CYS A 8 20.77 -6.24 25.85
C CYS A 8 20.87 -5.04 26.78
N LYS A 9 21.94 -4.88 27.58
CA LYS A 9 22.13 -3.74 28.50
C LYS A 9 22.47 -2.43 27.79
N LYS A 10 22.94 -2.44 26.54
CA LYS A 10 23.31 -1.23 25.77
C LYS A 10 22.16 -0.58 25.00
N ARG A 11 20.98 -1.18 24.94
CA ARG A 11 19.77 -0.61 24.32
C ARG A 11 19.08 0.37 25.31
N GLN A 12 19.64 1.57 25.47
CA GLN A 12 19.02 2.60 26.34
C GLN A 12 17.75 3.21 25.75
N ASN A 13 17.50 3.13 24.44
CA ASN A 13 16.31 3.68 23.82
C ASN A 13 15.61 2.64 22.92
N LYS A 14 14.44 2.13 23.35
CA LYS A 14 13.59 1.21 22.60
C LYS A 14 12.42 1.91 21.90
N THR A 15 12.56 3.18 21.60
CA THR A 15 11.51 3.92 20.90
C THR A 15 11.58 3.66 19.40
N CYS A 16 10.48 3.17 18.84
CA CYS A 16 10.25 2.95 17.42
C CYS A 16 9.17 3.91 16.94
N ILE A 17 9.47 4.72 15.93
CA ILE A 17 8.51 5.65 15.34
C ILE A 17 8.06 5.13 13.97
N LEU A 18 6.75 5.03 13.78
CA LEU A 18 6.16 4.63 12.51
C LEU A 18 5.38 5.79 11.88
N ILE A 19 5.55 5.97 10.56
CA ILE A 19 4.85 7.01 9.79
C ILE A 19 4.08 6.36 8.65
N ALA A 20 2.76 6.33 8.79
CA ALA A 20 1.82 5.82 7.78
C ALA A 20 0.77 6.91 7.48
N GLY A 21 0.56 7.22 6.21
CA GLY A 21 -0.33 8.31 5.79
C GLY A 21 -1.54 7.85 4.96
N GLU A 22 -1.63 6.57 4.59
CA GLU A 22 -2.76 6.02 3.84
C GLU A 22 -3.34 4.81 4.55
N GLN A 23 -4.58 4.43 4.24
CA GLN A 23 -5.26 3.30 4.87
C GLN A 23 -4.51 1.97 4.69
N SER A 24 -3.96 1.71 3.50
CA SER A 24 -3.15 0.51 3.26
C SER A 24 -1.89 0.50 4.13
N SER A 25 -1.18 1.63 4.21
CA SER A 25 0.00 1.77 5.06
C SER A 25 -0.32 1.67 6.55
N ASP A 26 -1.50 2.11 6.99
CA ASP A 26 -1.99 1.95 8.36
C ASP A 26 -2.18 0.48 8.72
N ASN A 27 -2.81 -0.31 7.83
CA ASN A 27 -2.96 -1.75 8.01
C ASN A 27 -1.59 -2.46 8.10
N HIS A 28 -0.67 -2.11 7.22
CA HIS A 28 0.68 -2.70 7.21
C HIS A 28 1.49 -2.29 8.45
N GLY A 29 1.34 -1.04 8.89
CA GLY A 29 1.97 -0.55 10.10
C GLY A 29 1.47 -1.26 11.36
N ALA A 30 0.15 -1.49 11.46
CA ALA A 30 -0.43 -2.22 12.59
C ALA A 30 0.08 -3.67 12.65
N ALA A 31 0.16 -4.36 11.50
CA ALA A 31 0.71 -5.71 11.42
C ALA A 31 2.20 -5.75 11.80
N LEU A 32 2.97 -4.77 11.34
CA LEU A 32 4.40 -4.66 11.67
C LEU A 32 4.63 -4.37 13.16
N ILE A 33 3.82 -3.49 13.79
CA ILE A 33 3.89 -3.23 15.23
C ILE A 33 3.65 -4.51 16.03
N LYS A 34 2.63 -5.30 15.66
CA LYS A 34 2.34 -6.58 16.32
C LYS A 34 3.51 -7.54 16.19
N ALA A 35 4.10 -7.65 15.00
CA ALA A 35 5.25 -8.52 14.76
C ALA A 35 6.50 -8.06 15.52
N LEU A 36 6.76 -6.76 15.61
CA LEU A 36 7.86 -6.21 16.41
C LEU A 36 7.66 -6.47 17.90
N LYS A 37 6.42 -6.32 18.43
CA LYS A 37 6.08 -6.64 19.82
C LYS A 37 6.22 -8.12 20.15
N GLU A 38 5.92 -9.00 19.19
CA GLU A 38 6.10 -10.44 19.34
C GLU A 38 7.58 -10.81 19.49
N LEU A 39 8.47 -10.15 18.74
CA LEU A 39 9.91 -10.41 18.76
C LEU A 39 10.66 -9.67 19.89
N ASP A 40 10.24 -8.48 20.24
CA ASP A 40 10.81 -7.68 21.34
C ASP A 40 9.67 -6.86 22.02
N PRO A 41 9.11 -7.37 23.13
CA PRO A 41 7.99 -6.74 23.84
C PRO A 41 8.30 -5.37 24.46
N ASP A 42 9.57 -5.05 24.66
CA ASP A 42 9.99 -3.80 25.31
C ASP A 42 9.95 -2.56 24.40
N PHE A 43 9.65 -2.72 23.09
CA PHE A 43 9.53 -1.57 22.19
C PHE A 43 8.38 -0.64 22.60
N ILE A 44 8.69 0.65 22.62
CA ILE A 44 7.72 1.74 22.78
C ILE A 44 7.44 2.31 21.38
N PHE A 45 6.16 2.32 20.99
CA PHE A 45 5.76 2.76 19.67
C PHE A 45 5.14 4.15 19.71
N ALA A 46 5.63 5.03 18.83
CA ALA A 46 5.02 6.34 18.59
C ALA A 46 4.91 6.58 17.09
N GLY A 47 4.13 7.56 16.65
CA GLY A 47 4.10 7.86 15.22
C GLY A 47 2.85 8.55 14.72
N VAL A 48 2.69 8.47 13.41
CA VAL A 48 1.51 8.90 12.67
C VAL A 48 0.84 7.68 12.06
N GLY A 49 -0.43 7.46 12.39
CA GLY A 49 -1.18 6.31 11.91
C GLY A 49 -2.69 6.58 11.90
N GLY A 50 -3.40 5.69 11.22
CA GLY A 50 -4.85 5.65 11.15
C GLY A 50 -5.48 4.79 12.24
N PRO A 51 -6.76 4.39 12.05
CA PRO A 51 -7.53 3.62 13.03
C PRO A 51 -6.90 2.29 13.44
N GLN A 52 -6.11 1.65 12.56
CA GLN A 52 -5.50 0.34 12.84
C GLN A 52 -4.21 0.45 13.67
N MET A 53 -3.37 1.44 13.40
CA MET A 53 -2.13 1.64 14.15
C MET A 53 -2.35 2.32 15.49
N ARG A 54 -3.23 3.33 15.57
CA ARG A 54 -3.44 4.15 16.78
C ARG A 54 -3.63 3.35 18.08
N PRO A 55 -4.39 2.25 18.14
CA PRO A 55 -4.53 1.44 19.35
C PRO A 55 -3.23 0.80 19.84
N HIS A 56 -2.21 0.73 18.98
CA HIS A 56 -0.91 0.11 19.28
C HIS A 56 0.20 1.15 19.56
N LEU A 57 -0.07 2.44 19.36
CA LEU A 57 0.86 3.53 19.63
C LEU A 57 0.74 4.02 21.07
N ASN A 58 1.88 4.16 21.74
CA ASN A 58 1.97 4.82 23.05
C ASN A 58 1.84 6.34 22.93
N HIS A 59 2.20 6.91 21.78
CA HIS A 59 2.07 8.33 21.48
C HIS A 59 1.78 8.56 20.00
N SER A 60 0.77 9.37 19.70
CA SER A 60 0.41 9.76 18.33
C SER A 60 0.79 11.23 18.11
N PHE A 61 1.65 11.49 17.12
CA PHE A 61 2.07 12.86 16.76
C PHE A 61 1.01 13.58 15.95
N ALA A 62 0.35 12.86 15.03
CA ALA A 62 -0.71 13.33 14.17
C ALA A 62 -1.55 12.16 13.68
N LYS A 63 -2.70 12.45 13.10
CA LYS A 63 -3.54 11.44 12.44
C LYS A 63 -3.08 11.23 10.99
N ALA A 64 -3.19 10.00 10.47
CA ALA A 64 -2.87 9.70 9.07
C ALA A 64 -3.66 10.60 8.09
N GLU A 65 -4.90 10.91 8.44
CA GLU A 65 -5.80 11.77 7.66
C GLU A 65 -5.24 13.18 7.45
N GLU A 66 -4.38 13.66 8.34
CA GLU A 66 -3.72 14.96 8.23
C GLU A 66 -2.63 15.00 7.15
N LEU A 67 -2.10 13.83 6.76
CA LEU A 67 -1.13 13.69 5.67
C LEU A 67 -1.81 13.61 4.29
N HIS A 68 -3.12 13.39 4.26
CA HIS A 68 -3.86 13.29 3.00
C HIS A 68 -3.99 14.64 2.31
N ILE A 69 -3.57 14.72 1.06
CA ILE A 69 -3.84 15.85 0.17
C ILE A 69 -4.78 15.38 -0.94
N MET A 70 -5.96 15.95 -0.98
CA MET A 70 -6.92 15.66 -2.03
C MET A 70 -6.78 16.65 -3.20
N GLY A 71 -6.26 16.15 -4.34
CA GLY A 71 -6.28 16.83 -5.64
C GLY A 71 -5.13 17.81 -5.89
N PHE A 72 -4.67 17.85 -7.15
CA PHE A 72 -3.51 18.65 -7.60
C PHE A 72 -3.65 20.16 -7.34
N SER A 73 -4.86 20.71 -7.54
CA SER A 73 -5.14 22.14 -7.31
C SER A 73 -5.15 22.53 -5.82
N LYS A 74 -5.45 21.57 -4.93
CA LYS A 74 -5.42 21.78 -3.47
C LYS A 74 -4.01 21.63 -2.88
N VAL A 75 -3.12 20.90 -3.55
CA VAL A 75 -1.73 20.68 -3.10
C VAL A 75 -1.03 22.01 -2.83
N ILE A 76 -1.14 22.99 -3.72
CA ILE A 76 -0.48 24.29 -3.59
C ILE A 76 -1.01 25.06 -2.36
N LYS A 77 -2.31 25.01 -2.11
CA LYS A 77 -2.94 25.66 -0.96
C LYS A 77 -2.60 24.98 0.37
N GLU A 78 -2.48 23.67 0.36
CA GLU A 78 -2.17 22.85 1.55
C GLU A 78 -0.67 22.75 1.84
N LEU A 79 0.19 23.13 0.88
CA LEU A 79 1.65 23.02 1.02
C LEU A 79 2.20 23.71 2.29
N PRO A 80 1.77 24.95 2.67
CA PRO A 80 2.24 25.57 3.93
C PRO A 80 1.85 24.78 5.18
N ARG A 81 0.65 24.17 5.19
CA ARG A 81 0.18 23.32 6.29
C ARG A 81 1.05 22.07 6.42
N LEU A 82 1.31 21.41 5.29
CA LEU A 82 2.15 20.19 5.26
C LEU A 82 3.58 20.47 5.67
N ILE A 83 4.16 21.58 5.22
CA ILE A 83 5.51 21.99 5.63
C ILE A 83 5.54 22.22 7.14
N ARG A 84 4.52 22.86 7.70
CA ARG A 84 4.40 23.10 9.14
C ARG A 84 4.26 21.80 9.91
N LEU A 85 3.39 20.90 9.46
CA LEU A 85 3.22 19.56 10.03
C LEU A 85 4.53 18.77 10.00
N MET A 86 5.24 18.77 8.86
CA MET A 86 6.54 18.10 8.72
C MET A 86 7.60 18.71 9.64
N ASN A 87 7.57 20.03 9.85
CA ASN A 87 8.51 20.70 10.76
C ASN A 87 8.27 20.29 12.20
N ASN A 88 7.01 20.27 12.63
CA ASN A 88 6.61 19.88 13.97
C ASN A 88 6.94 18.40 14.21
N LEU A 89 6.54 17.54 13.29
CA LEU A 89 6.84 16.11 13.36
C LEU A 89 8.35 15.85 13.45
N CYS A 90 9.15 16.54 12.63
CA CYS A 90 10.60 16.41 12.68
C CYS A 90 11.19 16.86 14.04
N LYS A 91 10.63 17.91 14.66
CA LYS A 91 11.05 18.39 15.98
C LYS A 91 10.71 17.35 17.05
N GLU A 92 9.46 16.89 17.12
CA GLU A 92 9.00 15.90 18.09
C GLU A 92 9.76 14.57 17.99
N ILE A 93 10.04 14.11 16.75
CA ILE A 93 10.85 12.91 16.52
C ILE A 93 12.26 13.07 17.12
N LEU A 94 12.91 14.21 16.88
CA LEU A 94 14.26 14.45 17.37
C LEU A 94 14.30 14.59 18.89
N GLU A 95 13.27 15.15 19.51
CA GLU A 95 13.16 15.24 20.97
C GLU A 95 13.01 13.87 21.64
N LYS A 96 12.39 12.91 20.95
CA LYS A 96 12.26 11.53 21.46
C LYS A 96 13.49 10.66 21.21
N ASP A 97 14.40 11.10 20.36
CA ASP A 97 15.64 10.41 19.97
C ASP A 97 15.44 8.87 19.74
N PRO A 98 14.57 8.46 18.81
CA PRO A 98 14.20 7.06 18.66
C PRO A 98 15.35 6.20 18.13
N ALA A 99 15.38 4.92 18.49
CA ALA A 99 16.32 3.95 17.93
C ALA A 99 16.08 3.73 16.43
N VAL A 100 14.81 3.71 16.02
CA VAL A 100 14.41 3.48 14.63
C VAL A 100 13.20 4.31 14.22
N ILE A 101 13.23 4.80 12.99
CA ILE A 101 12.08 5.41 12.33
C ILE A 101 11.75 4.58 11.09
N ILE A 102 10.51 4.12 11.03
CA ILE A 102 9.98 3.31 9.94
C ILE A 102 8.94 4.15 9.20
N THR A 103 9.25 4.51 7.97
CA THR A 103 8.30 5.19 7.08
C THR A 103 7.65 4.16 6.16
N ILE A 104 6.32 4.22 6.04
CA ILE A 104 5.55 3.21 5.29
C ILE A 104 4.89 3.87 4.09
N ASP A 105 5.24 3.41 2.87
CA ASP A 105 4.72 3.98 1.62
C ASP A 105 4.84 5.53 1.57
N LEU A 106 3.90 6.24 0.91
CA LEU A 106 3.84 7.71 0.83
C LEU A 106 5.21 8.36 0.53
N PRO A 107 5.89 7.96 -0.56
CA PRO A 107 7.31 8.24 -0.76
C PRO A 107 7.64 9.73 -0.86
N ASP A 108 6.76 10.55 -1.43
CA ASP A 108 7.03 11.98 -1.57
C ASP A 108 7.17 12.66 -0.19
N PHE A 109 6.26 12.40 0.75
CA PHE A 109 6.34 12.92 2.11
C PHE A 109 7.50 12.29 2.90
N ASN A 110 7.58 10.97 2.88
CA ASN A 110 8.50 10.21 3.72
C ASN A 110 9.97 10.41 3.35
N ILE A 111 10.30 10.53 2.05
CA ILE A 111 11.66 10.87 1.60
C ILE A 111 12.06 12.29 2.04
N PHE A 112 11.12 13.26 1.99
CA PHE A 112 11.39 14.62 2.45
C PHE A 112 11.61 14.68 3.97
N LEU A 113 10.78 13.97 4.75
CA LEU A 113 10.93 13.87 6.20
C LEU A 113 12.28 13.25 6.57
N ALA A 114 12.64 12.13 5.97
CA ALA A 114 13.88 11.42 6.22
C ALA A 114 15.12 12.27 5.86
N LYS A 115 15.09 12.97 4.70
CA LYS A 115 16.13 13.96 4.35
C LYS A 115 16.30 15.05 5.40
N LYS A 116 15.18 15.55 5.91
CA LYS A 116 15.21 16.60 6.94
C LYS A 116 15.80 16.10 8.24
N LEU A 117 15.46 14.90 8.66
CA LEU A 117 16.03 14.24 9.83
C LEU A 117 17.55 14.05 9.68
N ARG A 118 18.02 13.56 8.53
CA ARG A 118 19.46 13.41 8.25
C ARG A 118 20.21 14.76 8.27
N ARG A 119 19.61 15.82 7.69
CA ARG A 119 20.19 17.17 7.77
C ARG A 119 20.30 17.69 9.19
N LYS A 120 19.38 17.29 10.07
CA LYS A 120 19.42 17.59 11.51
C LYS A 120 20.25 16.58 12.31
N LYS A 121 21.10 15.79 11.62
CA LYS A 121 22.06 14.84 12.19
C LYS A 121 21.43 13.71 13.01
N PHE A 122 20.19 13.30 12.68
CA PHE A 122 19.60 12.08 13.24
C PHE A 122 20.47 10.88 12.91
N LYS A 123 20.87 10.12 13.95
CA LYS A 123 21.82 8.99 13.85
C LYS A 123 21.13 7.62 13.95
N GLY A 124 19.88 7.56 14.38
CA GLY A 124 19.13 6.31 14.47
C GLY A 124 18.85 5.68 13.10
N LEU A 125 18.38 4.46 13.10
CA LEU A 125 18.06 3.70 11.89
C LEU A 125 16.87 4.31 11.15
N LEU A 126 17.02 4.60 9.86
CA LEU A 126 15.93 5.04 8.97
C LEU A 126 15.56 3.92 8.01
N VAL A 127 14.36 3.38 8.20
CA VAL A 127 13.80 2.31 7.37
C VAL A 127 12.69 2.87 6.50
N HIS A 128 12.67 2.46 5.25
CA HIS A 128 11.49 2.65 4.38
C HIS A 128 10.88 1.30 4.07
N TYR A 129 9.61 1.13 4.40
CA TYR A 129 8.84 -0.08 4.13
C TYR A 129 7.85 0.21 3.01
N ILE A 130 7.78 -0.66 2.02
CA ILE A 130 7.03 -0.55 0.76
C ILE A 130 7.71 0.43 -0.20
N SER A 131 8.48 -0.14 -1.12
CA SER A 131 9.23 0.60 -2.13
C SER A 131 8.33 1.45 -3.02
N PRO A 132 8.71 2.71 -3.33
CA PRO A 132 8.07 3.41 -4.43
C PRO A 132 8.29 2.68 -5.75
N SER A 133 7.34 2.80 -6.68
CA SER A 133 7.41 2.15 -8.01
C SER A 133 8.49 2.79 -8.90
N VAL A 134 9.76 2.77 -8.46
CA VAL A 134 10.91 3.34 -9.21
C VAL A 134 11.18 2.61 -10.53
N TRP A 135 10.73 1.37 -10.63
CA TRP A 135 10.78 0.55 -11.83
C TRP A 135 9.80 1.03 -12.92
N ALA A 136 8.74 1.71 -12.53
CA ALA A 136 7.73 2.25 -13.45
C ALA A 136 8.03 3.71 -13.83
N TRP A 137 8.48 4.53 -12.88
CA TRP A 137 8.72 5.96 -13.09
C TRP A 137 9.59 6.56 -11.98
N ARG A 138 10.18 7.74 -12.24
CA ARG A 138 11.03 8.47 -11.27
C ARG A 138 12.18 7.63 -10.68
N SER A 139 12.90 6.88 -11.50
CA SER A 139 14.08 6.10 -11.10
C SER A 139 15.16 6.94 -10.39
N GLY A 140 15.22 8.26 -10.62
CA GLY A 140 16.10 9.18 -9.89
C GLY A 140 15.89 9.19 -8.36
N ARG A 141 14.74 8.69 -7.85
CA ARG A 141 14.50 8.50 -6.41
C ARG A 141 15.47 7.52 -5.77
N ILE A 142 15.98 6.53 -6.52
CA ILE A 142 16.93 5.52 -6.02
C ILE A 142 18.14 6.20 -5.38
N LYS A 143 18.78 7.14 -6.11
CA LYS A 143 19.95 7.89 -5.59
C LYS A 143 19.62 8.68 -4.32
N THR A 144 18.41 9.22 -4.26
CA THR A 144 17.96 9.98 -3.09
C THR A 144 17.73 9.08 -1.90
N MET A 145 17.05 7.94 -2.11
CA MET A 145 16.75 6.98 -1.05
C MET A 145 18.03 6.37 -0.49
N ALA A 146 18.99 6.01 -1.35
CA ALA A 146 20.28 5.47 -0.95
C ALA A 146 21.11 6.43 -0.07
N LYS A 147 20.95 7.74 -0.26
CA LYS A 147 21.61 8.76 0.59
C LYS A 147 20.86 9.06 1.89
N THR A 148 19.67 8.50 2.06
CA THR A 148 18.75 8.93 3.13
C THR A 148 18.39 7.81 4.07
N PHE A 149 18.04 6.65 3.53
CA PHE A 149 17.64 5.48 4.29
C PHE A 149 18.80 4.50 4.46
N ASP A 150 18.78 3.75 5.55
CA ASP A 150 19.75 2.69 5.84
C ASP A 150 19.23 1.33 5.34
N LEU A 151 17.90 1.15 5.35
CA LEU A 151 17.24 -0.09 4.96
C LEU A 151 15.95 0.21 4.16
N LEU A 152 15.79 -0.50 3.06
CA LEU A 152 14.56 -0.54 2.27
C LEU A 152 13.97 -1.95 2.31
N LEU A 153 12.73 -2.06 2.76
CA LEU A 153 11.96 -3.30 2.76
C LEU A 153 10.95 -3.27 1.62
N THR A 154 11.12 -4.17 0.67
CA THR A 154 10.28 -4.25 -0.54
C THR A 154 9.23 -5.35 -0.39
N ILE A 155 8.10 -5.18 -1.08
CA ILE A 155 6.97 -6.12 -1.04
C ILE A 155 6.78 -6.90 -2.35
N PHE A 156 7.63 -6.65 -3.35
CA PHE A 156 7.66 -7.44 -4.58
C PHE A 156 9.06 -7.99 -4.84
N PRO A 157 9.20 -9.27 -5.24
CA PRO A 157 10.50 -9.92 -5.39
C PRO A 157 11.35 -9.35 -6.53
N PHE A 158 10.75 -8.64 -7.48
CA PHE A 158 11.44 -8.01 -8.59
C PHE A 158 12.00 -6.61 -8.27
N GLU A 159 11.68 -6.02 -7.10
CA GLU A 159 12.09 -4.65 -6.74
C GLU A 159 13.56 -4.54 -6.31
N PRO A 160 14.14 -5.43 -5.49
CA PRO A 160 15.50 -5.29 -5.01
C PRO A 160 16.55 -5.10 -6.13
N PRO A 161 16.49 -5.79 -7.28
CA PRO A 161 17.44 -5.57 -8.37
C PRO A 161 17.52 -4.13 -8.89
N PHE A 162 16.45 -3.34 -8.80
CA PHE A 162 16.50 -1.93 -9.23
C PHE A 162 17.35 -1.05 -8.31
N PHE A 163 17.58 -1.48 -7.08
CA PHE A 163 18.43 -0.81 -6.10
C PHE A 163 19.85 -1.36 -6.05
N ALA A 164 20.15 -2.40 -6.84
CA ALA A 164 21.49 -2.97 -6.91
C ALA A 164 22.52 -1.89 -7.32
N GLY A 165 23.67 -1.89 -6.63
CA GLY A 165 24.72 -0.88 -6.87
C GLY A 165 24.44 0.52 -6.34
N SER A 166 23.26 0.79 -5.74
CA SER A 166 22.95 2.08 -5.12
C SER A 166 23.59 2.30 -3.76
N GLY A 167 24.05 1.25 -3.10
CA GLY A 167 24.51 1.25 -1.71
C GLY A 167 23.42 1.15 -0.65
N LEU A 168 22.11 1.17 -1.04
CA LEU A 168 20.99 0.99 -0.12
C LEU A 168 20.74 -0.49 0.12
N LYS A 169 20.84 -0.94 1.37
CA LYS A 169 20.44 -2.30 1.76
C LYS A 169 18.96 -2.47 1.44
N THR A 170 18.63 -3.36 0.51
CA THR A 170 17.26 -3.56 0.02
C THR A 170 16.89 -5.03 0.10
N ILE A 171 15.79 -5.34 0.81
CA ILE A 171 15.40 -6.72 1.12
C ILE A 171 13.93 -6.93 0.76
N TYR A 172 13.64 -8.01 0.06
CA TYR A 172 12.28 -8.49 -0.14
C TYR A 172 11.79 -9.22 1.11
N VAL A 173 10.73 -8.72 1.73
CA VAL A 173 10.18 -9.28 2.98
C VAL A 173 8.86 -10.03 2.79
N GLY A 174 8.34 -10.07 1.56
CA GLY A 174 7.04 -10.64 1.23
C GLY A 174 5.96 -9.57 1.08
N ASN A 175 4.86 -9.96 0.45
CA ASN A 175 3.74 -9.03 0.24
C ASN A 175 2.68 -9.19 1.33
N PRO A 176 2.33 -8.10 2.06
CA PRO A 176 1.34 -8.17 3.15
C PRO A 176 -0.05 -8.67 2.73
N SER A 177 -0.44 -8.51 1.45
CA SER A 177 -1.71 -9.03 0.95
C SER A 177 -1.80 -10.57 1.04
N LEU A 178 -0.67 -11.28 1.17
CA LEU A 178 -0.68 -12.73 1.43
C LEU A 178 -1.25 -13.06 2.81
N GLU A 179 -0.99 -12.21 3.82
CA GLU A 179 -1.53 -12.42 5.16
C GLU A 179 -3.03 -12.17 5.21
N SER A 180 -3.50 -11.12 4.53
CA SER A 180 -4.91 -10.75 4.50
C SER A 180 -5.80 -11.73 3.72
N CYS A 181 -5.25 -12.41 2.71
CA CYS A 181 -6.01 -13.31 1.83
C CYS A 181 -5.99 -14.79 2.26
N GLN A 182 -5.26 -15.18 3.31
CA GLN A 182 -5.18 -16.58 3.77
C GLN A 182 -6.49 -17.12 4.36
N GLU A 183 -7.41 -16.27 4.82
CA GLU A 183 -8.60 -16.62 5.60
C GLU A 183 -9.92 -16.55 4.82
N LEU A 184 -9.88 -16.47 3.48
CA LEU A 184 -11.09 -16.31 2.68
C LEU A 184 -11.77 -17.67 2.43
N CYS A 185 -12.65 -18.10 3.34
CA CYS A 185 -13.62 -19.17 3.09
C CYS A 185 -14.76 -18.63 2.22
N ALA A 186 -14.78 -19.01 0.93
CA ALA A 186 -15.72 -18.44 -0.02
C ALA A 186 -17.12 -19.03 0.09
N LYS A 187 -18.12 -18.22 0.47
CA LYS A 187 -19.55 -18.44 0.17
C LYS A 187 -19.92 -17.57 -1.04
N LYS A 188 -19.68 -18.08 -2.26
CA LYS A 188 -19.97 -17.30 -3.48
C LYS A 188 -21.48 -17.15 -3.68
N GLU A 189 -21.90 -15.90 -3.85
CA GLU A 189 -23.26 -15.52 -4.22
C GLU A 189 -23.27 -15.10 -5.71
N PRO A 190 -24.41 -15.08 -6.41
CA PRO A 190 -24.53 -14.45 -7.72
C PRO A 190 -24.47 -12.93 -7.58
N LEU A 191 -23.31 -12.45 -7.14
CA LEU A 191 -23.02 -11.06 -6.74
C LEU A 191 -21.83 -10.53 -7.52
N ILE A 192 -21.99 -9.33 -8.10
CA ILE A 192 -20.89 -8.53 -8.61
C ILE A 192 -20.45 -7.51 -7.56
N ALA A 193 -19.19 -7.60 -7.16
CA ALA A 193 -18.60 -6.66 -6.23
C ALA A 193 -17.92 -5.50 -6.95
N ILE A 194 -18.22 -4.27 -6.55
CA ILE A 194 -17.57 -3.06 -7.08
C ILE A 194 -16.64 -2.50 -6.01
N PHE A 195 -15.37 -2.33 -6.36
CA PHE A 195 -14.35 -1.67 -5.55
C PHE A 195 -13.95 -0.34 -6.22
N PRO A 196 -14.66 0.76 -5.92
CA PRO A 196 -14.54 2.00 -6.68
C PRO A 196 -13.29 2.81 -6.34
N GLY A 197 -12.53 2.39 -5.32
CA GLY A 197 -11.37 3.07 -4.78
C GLY A 197 -11.63 3.78 -3.45
N SER A 198 -10.60 4.42 -2.91
CA SER A 198 -10.64 5.08 -1.59
C SER A 198 -10.71 6.61 -1.66
N ARG A 199 -10.58 7.20 -2.84
CA ARG A 199 -10.54 8.68 -3.02
C ARG A 199 -11.81 9.18 -3.69
N PRO A 200 -12.51 10.18 -3.14
CA PRO A 200 -13.75 10.70 -3.71
C PRO A 200 -13.68 11.05 -5.20
N SER A 201 -12.60 11.71 -5.64
CA SER A 201 -12.42 12.06 -7.06
C SER A 201 -12.35 10.83 -7.96
N VAL A 202 -11.65 9.78 -7.51
CA VAL A 202 -11.52 8.52 -8.25
C VAL A 202 -12.88 7.80 -8.32
N ILE A 203 -13.63 7.81 -7.22
CA ILE A 203 -14.98 7.23 -7.15
C ILE A 203 -15.91 7.95 -8.13
N MET A 204 -15.96 9.29 -8.08
CA MET A 204 -16.81 10.08 -8.98
C MET A 204 -16.48 9.85 -10.46
N ASP A 205 -15.21 9.62 -10.80
CA ASP A 205 -14.79 9.40 -12.18
C ASP A 205 -15.06 7.97 -12.67
N ASN A 206 -15.00 6.95 -11.81
CA ASN A 206 -15.05 5.54 -12.22
C ASN A 206 -16.37 4.85 -11.90
N LEU A 207 -16.96 5.10 -10.74
CA LEU A 207 -18.13 4.38 -10.25
C LEU A 207 -19.35 4.44 -11.19
N PRO A 208 -19.69 5.56 -11.84
CA PRO A 208 -20.83 5.60 -12.76
C PRO A 208 -20.73 4.57 -13.89
N LEU A 209 -19.54 4.44 -14.49
CA LEU A 209 -19.29 3.48 -15.58
C LEU A 209 -19.24 2.03 -15.08
N GLN A 210 -18.68 1.82 -13.88
CA GLN A 210 -18.66 0.51 -13.23
C GLN A 210 -20.09 0.03 -12.91
N LEU A 211 -20.95 0.91 -12.42
CA LEU A 211 -22.35 0.62 -12.11
C LEU A 211 -23.15 0.31 -13.37
N GLU A 212 -22.98 1.11 -14.42
CA GLU A 212 -23.65 0.88 -15.69
C GLU A 212 -23.31 -0.49 -16.24
N ALA A 213 -22.02 -0.88 -16.24
CA ALA A 213 -21.58 -2.17 -16.67
C ALA A 213 -22.09 -3.32 -15.77
N ALA A 214 -22.06 -3.11 -14.44
CA ALA A 214 -22.54 -4.10 -13.48
C ALA A 214 -24.05 -4.39 -13.65
N ARG A 215 -24.88 -3.36 -13.86
CA ARG A 215 -26.32 -3.51 -14.09
C ARG A 215 -26.64 -4.39 -15.33
N GLN A 216 -25.79 -4.34 -16.36
CA GLN A 216 -25.96 -5.15 -17.57
C GLN A 216 -25.70 -6.66 -17.32
N THR A 217 -25.10 -7.04 -16.20
CA THR A 217 -24.88 -8.46 -15.87
C THR A 217 -26.11 -9.16 -15.30
N GLY A 218 -27.09 -8.42 -14.80
CA GLY A 218 -28.26 -8.98 -14.10
C GLY A 218 -27.97 -9.56 -12.72
N LEU A 219 -26.72 -9.48 -12.26
CA LEU A 219 -26.32 -9.93 -10.90
C LEU A 219 -26.68 -8.92 -9.83
N LYS A 220 -26.83 -9.39 -8.58
CA LYS A 220 -26.89 -8.50 -7.43
C LYS A 220 -25.61 -7.68 -7.36
N ILE A 221 -25.71 -6.39 -7.00
CA ILE A 221 -24.57 -5.48 -6.89
C ILE A 221 -24.33 -5.13 -5.43
N ALA A 222 -23.07 -5.17 -5.00
CA ALA A 222 -22.62 -4.59 -3.74
C ALA A 222 -21.34 -3.77 -3.95
N ILE A 223 -21.19 -2.70 -3.20
CA ILE A 223 -20.09 -1.74 -3.34
C ILE A 223 -19.27 -1.73 -2.06
N SER A 224 -17.95 -1.82 -2.21
CA SER A 224 -17.01 -1.61 -1.12
C SER A 224 -16.89 -0.14 -0.77
N ALA A 225 -17.00 0.20 0.51
CA ALA A 225 -16.60 1.47 1.05
C ALA A 225 -15.29 1.31 1.83
N ALA A 226 -14.19 1.82 1.30
CA ALA A 226 -12.86 1.72 1.92
C ALA A 226 -12.79 2.40 3.30
N SER A 227 -13.63 3.40 3.54
CA SER A 227 -13.83 4.06 4.84
C SER A 227 -15.24 4.66 4.92
N PRO A 228 -15.75 4.95 6.13
CA PRO A 228 -17.04 5.64 6.29
C PRO A 228 -17.10 7.00 5.55
N ASP A 229 -15.99 7.69 5.41
CA ASP A 229 -15.93 9.03 4.81
C ASP A 229 -16.26 9.05 3.33
N ILE A 230 -16.18 7.91 2.63
CA ILE A 230 -16.53 7.82 1.22
C ILE A 230 -18.00 7.45 0.98
N ILE A 231 -18.75 7.01 1.99
CA ILE A 231 -20.17 6.64 1.89
C ILE A 231 -21.02 7.74 1.25
N PRO A 232 -20.82 9.04 1.55
CA PRO A 232 -21.58 10.13 0.91
C PRO A 232 -21.45 10.21 -0.62
N TYR A 233 -20.42 9.59 -1.19
CA TYR A 233 -20.17 9.55 -2.64
C TYR A 233 -20.70 8.27 -3.31
N LEU A 234 -21.33 7.37 -2.53
CA LEU A 234 -21.86 6.11 -3.01
C LEU A 234 -23.40 6.18 -3.16
N PRO A 235 -24.01 5.39 -4.07
CA PRO A 235 -25.45 5.34 -4.24
C PRO A 235 -26.14 4.77 -3.01
N LYS A 236 -27.32 5.30 -2.66
CA LYS A 236 -28.09 4.90 -1.47
C LYS A 236 -28.95 3.65 -1.67
N ASP A 237 -29.18 3.28 -2.91
CA ASP A 237 -30.04 2.17 -3.35
C ASP A 237 -29.29 0.85 -3.54
N ILE A 238 -27.99 0.81 -3.27
CA ILE A 238 -27.14 -0.35 -3.44
C ILE A 238 -26.50 -0.72 -2.09
N GLU A 239 -26.33 -2.02 -1.85
CA GLU A 239 -25.67 -2.54 -0.65
C GLU A 239 -24.25 -2.02 -0.54
N ILE A 240 -23.92 -1.39 0.60
CA ILE A 240 -22.58 -0.87 0.91
C ILE A 240 -21.93 -1.79 1.96
N VAL A 241 -20.73 -2.26 1.68
CA VAL A 241 -19.96 -3.14 2.56
C VAL A 241 -18.64 -2.46 2.95
N LEU A 242 -18.40 -2.31 4.24
CA LEU A 242 -17.18 -1.69 4.79
C LEU A 242 -16.01 -2.68 4.87
N ASP A 243 -16.30 -3.96 5.04
CA ASP A 243 -15.27 -4.99 5.09
C ASP A 243 -15.03 -5.58 3.69
N ASN A 244 -13.88 -5.22 3.11
CA ASN A 244 -13.46 -5.76 1.83
C ASN A 244 -13.35 -7.29 1.83
N LYS A 245 -12.98 -7.92 2.95
CA LYS A 245 -12.86 -9.37 3.05
C LYS A 245 -14.23 -10.02 2.96
N GLU A 246 -15.22 -9.50 3.68
CA GLU A 246 -16.61 -9.96 3.60
C GLU A 246 -17.11 -9.90 2.16
N LEU A 247 -16.93 -8.74 1.50
CA LEU A 247 -17.38 -8.56 0.12
C LEU A 247 -16.65 -9.50 -0.84
N MET A 248 -15.34 -9.70 -0.68
CA MET A 248 -14.57 -10.66 -1.49
C MET A 248 -15.00 -12.11 -1.28
N GLN A 249 -15.42 -12.50 -0.07
CA GLN A 249 -15.94 -13.86 0.20
C GLN A 249 -17.23 -14.14 -0.57
N ARG A 250 -18.11 -13.17 -0.69
CA ARG A 250 -19.43 -13.26 -1.33
C ARG A 250 -19.38 -13.12 -2.85
N ALA A 251 -18.49 -12.32 -3.38
CA ALA A 251 -18.44 -11.96 -4.79
C ALA A 251 -18.14 -13.15 -5.72
N SER A 252 -18.94 -13.34 -6.77
CA SER A 252 -18.66 -14.26 -7.88
C SER A 252 -17.76 -13.62 -8.94
N VAL A 253 -17.85 -12.30 -9.10
CA VAL A 253 -17.06 -11.49 -10.04
C VAL A 253 -16.87 -10.09 -9.47
N ALA A 254 -15.81 -9.39 -9.87
CA ALA A 254 -15.54 -8.04 -9.38
C ALA A 254 -15.21 -7.04 -10.50
N ILE A 255 -15.56 -5.77 -10.27
CA ILE A 255 -15.01 -4.62 -10.97
C ILE A 255 -14.21 -3.82 -9.95
N ALA A 256 -12.96 -3.53 -10.24
CA ALA A 256 -12.10 -2.81 -9.32
C ALA A 256 -11.40 -1.63 -9.98
N THR A 257 -11.35 -0.51 -9.30
CA THR A 257 -10.43 0.57 -9.69
C THR A 257 -9.00 0.10 -9.45
N SER A 258 -8.13 0.33 -10.44
CA SER A 258 -6.72 -0.07 -10.38
C SER A 258 -6.04 0.47 -9.11
N GLY A 259 -5.43 -0.43 -8.34
CA GLY A 259 -4.78 -0.17 -7.06
C GLY A 259 -4.46 -1.48 -6.33
N THR A 260 -4.15 -1.40 -5.05
CA THR A 260 -3.79 -2.55 -4.19
C THR A 260 -4.86 -3.65 -4.20
N ILE A 261 -6.14 -3.25 -4.24
CA ILE A 261 -7.28 -4.16 -4.24
C ILE A 261 -7.26 -5.17 -5.40
N THR A 262 -6.69 -4.80 -6.56
CA THR A 262 -6.61 -5.73 -7.70
C THR A 262 -5.70 -6.92 -7.40
N LEU A 263 -4.65 -6.74 -6.60
CA LEU A 263 -3.79 -7.83 -6.15
C LEU A 263 -4.51 -8.71 -5.12
N GLU A 264 -5.26 -8.13 -4.20
CA GLU A 264 -6.03 -8.87 -3.20
C GLU A 264 -7.11 -9.72 -3.86
N LEU A 265 -7.84 -9.18 -4.83
CA LEU A 265 -8.83 -9.91 -5.63
C LEU A 265 -8.20 -11.05 -6.43
N ALA A 266 -7.03 -10.81 -7.04
CA ALA A 266 -6.29 -11.85 -7.76
C ALA A 266 -5.82 -12.96 -6.81
N LEU A 267 -5.30 -12.63 -5.63
CA LEU A 267 -4.89 -13.60 -4.60
C LEU A 267 -6.08 -14.41 -4.05
N ALA A 268 -7.26 -13.79 -3.99
CA ALA A 268 -8.52 -14.44 -3.63
C ALA A 268 -9.11 -15.32 -4.75
N GLY A 269 -8.53 -15.27 -5.96
CA GLY A 269 -9.01 -16.03 -7.11
C GLY A 269 -10.37 -15.55 -7.62
N ILE A 270 -10.68 -14.27 -7.46
CA ILE A 270 -11.94 -13.67 -7.93
C ILE A 270 -11.76 -13.15 -9.36
N PRO A 271 -12.60 -13.61 -10.32
CA PRO A 271 -12.62 -13.04 -11.66
C PRO A 271 -12.85 -11.53 -11.58
N THR A 272 -11.94 -10.75 -12.14
CA THR A 272 -11.94 -9.29 -11.93
C THR A 272 -11.70 -8.56 -13.24
N VAL A 273 -12.35 -7.41 -13.43
CA VAL A 273 -12.02 -6.40 -14.45
C VAL A 273 -11.49 -5.16 -13.74
N ALA A 274 -10.32 -4.70 -14.14
CA ALA A 274 -9.73 -3.47 -13.60
C ALA A 274 -10.10 -2.27 -14.47
N THR A 275 -10.48 -1.17 -13.82
CA THR A 275 -10.80 0.09 -14.51
C THR A 275 -10.02 1.24 -13.90
N TYR A 276 -9.64 2.23 -14.73
CA TYR A 276 -9.12 3.50 -14.23
C TYR A 276 -9.29 4.61 -15.26
N LYS A 277 -10.17 5.56 -14.95
CA LYS A 277 -10.33 6.77 -15.76
C LYS A 277 -9.23 7.76 -15.40
N ILE A 278 -8.42 8.11 -16.39
CA ILE A 278 -7.33 9.08 -16.25
C ILE A 278 -7.79 10.40 -16.82
N GLY A 279 -7.72 11.48 -16.03
CA GLY A 279 -7.97 12.83 -16.58
C GLY A 279 -7.00 13.18 -17.71
N TYR A 280 -7.45 13.89 -18.74
CA TYR A 280 -6.67 14.23 -19.93
C TYR A 280 -5.29 14.84 -19.64
N LEU A 281 -5.22 15.76 -18.69
CA LEU A 281 -3.96 16.40 -18.30
C LEU A 281 -2.99 15.38 -17.70
N ASN A 282 -3.47 14.52 -16.80
CA ASN A 282 -2.65 13.47 -16.18
C ASN A 282 -2.18 12.44 -17.21
N TYR A 283 -3.06 12.08 -18.16
CA TYR A 283 -2.70 11.18 -19.25
C TYR A 283 -1.62 11.79 -20.14
N PHE A 284 -1.78 13.06 -20.55
CA PHE A 284 -0.80 13.78 -21.33
C PHE A 284 0.56 13.83 -20.63
N ILE A 285 0.58 14.18 -19.34
CA ILE A 285 1.79 14.23 -18.51
C ILE A 285 2.42 12.83 -18.41
N ALA A 286 1.64 11.79 -18.09
CA ALA A 286 2.14 10.42 -17.94
C ALA A 286 2.73 9.90 -19.26
N TYR A 287 2.01 10.08 -20.37
CA TYR A 287 2.37 9.50 -21.65
C TYR A 287 3.50 10.27 -22.38
N HIS A 288 3.43 11.61 -22.39
CA HIS A 288 4.38 12.44 -23.14
C HIS A 288 5.56 12.92 -22.31
N LEU A 289 5.35 13.32 -21.05
CA LEU A 289 6.41 13.86 -20.20
C LEU A 289 7.18 12.74 -19.49
N PHE A 290 6.48 11.79 -18.88
CA PHE A 290 7.13 10.68 -18.14
C PHE A 290 7.34 9.43 -18.98
N ARG A 291 6.81 9.38 -20.20
CA ARG A 291 6.92 8.23 -21.14
C ARG A 291 6.56 6.89 -20.48
N ILE A 292 5.55 6.90 -19.60
CA ILE A 292 5.07 5.70 -18.91
C ILE A 292 4.35 4.83 -19.96
N ARG A 293 5.06 3.85 -20.48
CA ARG A 293 4.54 2.85 -21.45
C ARG A 293 4.85 1.48 -20.90
N HIS A 294 3.86 0.88 -20.24
CA HIS A 294 3.95 -0.48 -19.73
C HIS A 294 2.97 -1.37 -20.48
N ASN A 295 3.32 -2.63 -20.63
CA ASN A 295 2.41 -3.63 -21.22
C ASN A 295 1.23 -3.90 -20.28
N PHE A 296 1.43 -3.70 -18.97
CA PHE A 296 0.45 -3.93 -17.92
C PHE A 296 0.52 -2.85 -16.86
N TYR A 297 -0.63 -2.52 -16.27
CA TYR A 297 -0.76 -1.48 -15.25
C TYR A 297 -1.19 -2.03 -13.88
N VAL A 298 -1.89 -3.18 -13.83
CA VAL A 298 -2.24 -3.81 -12.57
C VAL A 298 -1.20 -4.84 -12.14
N MET A 299 -0.93 -4.87 -10.85
CA MET A 299 0.16 -5.68 -10.29
C MET A 299 0.05 -7.19 -10.62
N PRO A 300 -1.13 -7.84 -10.61
CA PRO A 300 -1.27 -9.23 -11.02
C PRO A 300 -0.72 -9.53 -12.42
N ASN A 301 -1.03 -8.66 -13.39
CA ASN A 301 -0.57 -8.83 -14.78
C ASN A 301 0.94 -8.60 -14.91
N ILE A 302 1.48 -7.63 -14.15
CA ILE A 302 2.93 -7.35 -14.09
C ILE A 302 3.68 -8.54 -13.51
N LEU A 303 3.20 -9.12 -12.42
CA LEU A 303 3.80 -10.29 -11.78
C LEU A 303 3.80 -11.52 -12.69
N LEU A 304 2.69 -11.77 -13.36
CA LEU A 304 2.51 -12.91 -14.26
C LEU A 304 3.10 -12.69 -15.66
N LYS A 305 3.46 -11.45 -16.00
CA LYS A 305 3.89 -11.03 -17.35
C LYS A 305 2.89 -11.40 -18.45
N ARG A 306 1.61 -11.52 -18.08
CA ARG A 306 0.46 -11.81 -18.97
C ARG A 306 -0.82 -11.20 -18.40
N MET A 307 -1.82 -11.04 -19.25
CA MET A 307 -3.13 -10.53 -18.83
C MET A 307 -3.93 -11.63 -18.12
N LEU A 308 -4.07 -11.50 -16.81
CA LEU A 308 -4.99 -12.25 -15.96
C LEU A 308 -6.27 -11.44 -15.73
N ILE A 309 -6.11 -10.17 -15.44
CA ILE A 309 -7.17 -9.19 -15.18
C ILE A 309 -7.27 -8.27 -16.41
N PRO A 310 -8.38 -8.23 -17.15
CA PRO A 310 -8.60 -7.23 -18.19
C PRO A 310 -8.45 -5.82 -17.64
N GLU A 311 -7.71 -4.96 -18.34
CA GLU A 311 -7.41 -3.59 -17.94
C GLU A 311 -8.13 -2.59 -18.87
N ILE A 312 -9.15 -1.92 -18.36
CA ILE A 312 -9.89 -0.85 -19.06
C ILE A 312 -9.43 0.47 -18.47
N ILE A 313 -8.30 0.97 -18.98
CA ILE A 313 -7.60 2.14 -18.44
C ILE A 313 -7.42 3.20 -19.53
N GLY A 314 -7.76 4.46 -19.24
CA GLY A 314 -7.58 5.54 -20.20
C GLY A 314 -8.43 6.77 -19.92
N CYS A 315 -8.39 7.74 -20.85
CA CYS A 315 -9.19 8.98 -20.76
C CYS A 315 -10.66 8.75 -21.13
N HIS A 316 -10.89 7.86 -22.09
CA HIS A 316 -12.22 7.49 -22.59
C HIS A 316 -12.52 6.06 -22.15
N LEU A 317 -13.25 5.93 -21.04
CA LEU A 317 -13.82 4.66 -20.65
C LEU A 317 -15.26 4.56 -21.13
N GLU A 318 -15.62 3.37 -21.60
CA GLU A 318 -16.97 3.02 -22.00
C GLU A 318 -17.44 1.83 -21.17
N SER A 319 -18.67 1.91 -20.65
CA SER A 319 -19.28 0.80 -19.89
C SER A 319 -19.40 -0.47 -20.71
N SER A 320 -19.64 -0.35 -22.00
CA SER A 320 -19.69 -1.46 -22.96
C SER A 320 -18.42 -2.31 -22.99
N LYS A 321 -17.24 -1.67 -22.91
CA LYS A 321 -15.94 -2.37 -22.85
C LYS A 321 -15.77 -3.12 -21.53
N ILE A 322 -16.26 -2.54 -20.42
CA ILE A 322 -16.24 -3.19 -19.11
C ILE A 322 -17.16 -4.40 -19.12
N THR A 323 -18.38 -4.27 -19.67
CA THR A 323 -19.35 -5.36 -19.81
C THR A 323 -18.79 -6.50 -20.67
N ALA A 324 -18.22 -6.18 -21.83
CA ALA A 324 -17.59 -7.18 -22.70
C ALA A 324 -16.43 -7.92 -22.00
N ALA A 325 -15.63 -7.19 -21.19
CA ALA A 325 -14.56 -7.79 -20.41
C ALA A 325 -15.12 -8.72 -19.30
N LEU A 326 -16.22 -8.34 -18.64
CA LEU A 326 -16.89 -9.17 -17.61
C LEU A 326 -17.38 -10.50 -18.16
N GLN A 327 -17.85 -10.53 -19.41
CA GLN A 327 -18.28 -11.78 -20.07
C GLN A 327 -17.12 -12.73 -20.37
N ASN A 328 -15.89 -12.22 -20.44
CA ASN A 328 -14.70 -12.98 -20.80
C ASN A 328 -13.82 -13.38 -19.62
N VAL A 329 -14.12 -12.93 -18.39
CA VAL A 329 -13.37 -13.37 -17.20
C VAL A 329 -13.80 -14.78 -16.78
N SER A 330 -12.87 -15.56 -16.25
CA SER A 330 -13.08 -16.96 -15.92
C SER A 330 -12.62 -17.27 -14.50
N SER A 331 -13.47 -17.90 -13.70
CA SER A 331 -13.15 -18.34 -12.34
C SER A 331 -11.97 -19.33 -12.34
N GLN A 332 -11.91 -20.24 -13.32
CA GLN A 332 -10.80 -21.18 -13.43
C GLN A 332 -9.46 -20.46 -13.70
N LYS A 333 -9.44 -19.51 -14.63
CA LYS A 333 -8.23 -18.70 -14.91
C LYS A 333 -7.83 -17.87 -13.69
N ALA A 334 -8.78 -17.28 -12.97
CA ALA A 334 -8.53 -16.52 -11.76
C ALA A 334 -7.90 -17.38 -10.65
N LEU A 335 -8.43 -18.59 -10.42
CA LEU A 335 -7.89 -19.54 -9.43
C LEU A 335 -6.48 -20.03 -9.78
N VAL A 336 -6.21 -20.32 -11.06
CA VAL A 336 -4.85 -20.68 -11.52
C VAL A 336 -3.90 -19.49 -11.32
N GLY A 337 -4.30 -18.30 -11.74
CA GLY A 337 -3.51 -17.07 -11.54
C GLY A 337 -3.23 -16.78 -10.08
N ALA A 338 -4.21 -17.00 -9.19
CA ALA A 338 -4.02 -16.85 -7.75
C ALA A 338 -2.91 -17.75 -7.20
N LYS A 339 -2.89 -19.03 -7.62
CA LYS A 339 -1.84 -19.98 -7.21
C LYS A 339 -0.46 -19.55 -7.71
N GLU A 340 -0.37 -19.10 -8.96
CA GLU A 340 0.89 -18.63 -9.54
C GLU A 340 1.40 -17.37 -8.81
N ILE A 341 0.51 -16.37 -8.56
CA ILE A 341 0.88 -15.15 -7.84
C ILE A 341 1.32 -15.48 -6.41
N LYS A 342 0.60 -16.36 -5.70
CA LYS A 342 1.00 -16.84 -4.35
C LYS A 342 2.40 -17.46 -4.38
N LYS A 343 2.70 -18.26 -5.40
CA LYS A 343 4.04 -18.87 -5.58
C LYS A 343 5.12 -17.81 -5.82
N ILE A 344 4.86 -16.79 -6.65
CA ILE A 344 5.81 -15.70 -6.93
C ILE A 344 6.08 -14.87 -5.67
N LEU A 345 5.03 -14.61 -4.86
CA LEU A 345 5.12 -13.80 -3.66
C LEU A 345 5.48 -14.60 -2.40
N ALA A 346 5.69 -15.90 -2.50
CA ALA A 346 5.99 -16.75 -1.34
C ALA A 346 7.33 -16.37 -0.68
N THR A 347 7.34 -16.36 0.65
CA THR A 347 8.51 -16.12 1.50
C THR A 347 8.70 -17.30 2.46
N HIS A 348 9.37 -18.36 2.05
CA HIS A 348 9.80 -19.49 2.89
C HIS A 348 8.94 -19.81 4.14
N GLY A 349 7.60 -19.65 4.03
CA GLY A 349 6.62 -20.01 5.06
C GLY A 349 6.44 -19.01 6.21
N ARG A 350 7.14 -17.88 6.23
CA ARG A 350 6.97 -16.84 7.26
C ARG A 350 6.04 -15.72 6.79
N LYS A 351 5.32 -15.12 7.75
CA LYS A 351 4.48 -13.94 7.50
C LYS A 351 5.35 -12.74 7.07
N PRO A 352 4.97 -11.99 6.03
CA PRO A 352 5.66 -10.77 5.60
C PRO A 352 5.96 -9.77 6.71
N SER A 353 5.00 -9.56 7.63
CA SER A 353 5.18 -8.68 8.79
C SER A 353 6.28 -9.15 9.74
N LEU A 354 6.39 -10.46 9.99
CA LEU A 354 7.47 -11.04 10.81
C LEU A 354 8.82 -10.96 10.12
N ASN A 355 8.88 -11.16 8.80
CA ASN A 355 10.12 -10.98 8.05
C ASN A 355 10.60 -9.52 8.13
N ALA A 356 9.69 -8.57 7.92
CA ALA A 356 10.00 -7.15 8.02
C ALA A 356 10.50 -6.78 9.42
N ALA A 357 9.83 -7.25 10.46
CA ALA A 357 10.23 -7.02 11.85
C ALA A 357 11.63 -7.58 12.15
N LYS A 358 11.92 -8.80 11.70
CA LYS A 358 13.23 -9.44 11.88
C LYS A 358 14.34 -8.64 11.20
N GLU A 359 14.16 -8.25 9.93
CA GLU A 359 15.16 -7.46 9.19
C GLU A 359 15.44 -6.10 9.84
N ILE A 360 14.43 -5.49 10.46
CA ILE A 360 14.58 -4.24 11.21
C ILE A 360 15.42 -4.47 12.47
N LEU A 361 15.13 -5.55 13.24
CA LEU A 361 15.87 -5.89 14.45
C LEU A 361 17.32 -6.25 14.13
N ASP A 362 17.56 -7.02 13.06
CA ASP A 362 18.88 -7.37 12.58
C ASP A 362 19.68 -6.12 12.16
N ALA A 363 19.03 -5.16 11.49
CA ALA A 363 19.66 -3.89 11.12
C ALA A 363 19.98 -3.02 12.36
N LEU A 364 19.10 -3.00 13.35
CA LEU A 364 19.35 -2.29 14.62
C LEU A 364 20.54 -2.86 15.39
N SER A 365 20.73 -4.18 15.36
CA SER A 365 21.87 -4.83 16.04
C SER A 365 23.22 -4.49 15.40
N LEU A 366 23.23 -4.14 14.11
CA LEU A 366 24.46 -3.78 13.36
C LEU A 366 24.83 -2.29 13.48
N THR A 367 23.90 -1.44 13.91
CA THR A 367 24.14 0.02 14.06
C THR A 367 24.75 0.40 15.41
N HIS A 368 25.00 -0.57 16.27
CA HIS A 368 25.65 -0.48 17.56
C HIS A 368 26.92 -1.31 17.61
#